data_0c87f268b8bb5cd2bbedfe70fb5da1c1
#
_entry.id   0c87f268b8bb5cd2bbedfe70fb5da1c1
#
_cell.length_a   1.000
_cell.length_b   1.000
_cell.length_c   1.000
_cell.angle_alpha   90.00
_cell.angle_beta   90.00
_cell.angle_gamma   90.00
#
_symmetry.space_group_name_H-M   'P 1'
#
loop_
_entity.id
_entity.type
_entity.pdbx_description
1 polymer ?
#
loop_
_entity_poly.entity_id
_entity_poly.type
_entity_poly.pdbx_seq_one_letter_code
_entity_poly.pdbx_strand_id
1 'polypeptide(L)'
;MKIKLIVPLLSIIFLFGCKNSNKDVNLNLSYLDYSNYDDKFLGGIKMIPIQTPKGEFKVWTKRVGNNPNIKVLLLHGGPGMTHEIYESFDGFFPNAQIEYYYYDQLGSYYSDQPEDLSLWDLDRFVEEVEQVRVALNLDSSNFYLYGQSWGGILGMQYALKYQKNLKGLIISNMVPSIPDYQKYSDNVLAPKLDPDVLKEIMKYEDLEDYSNPRYMELLMNNYYTKHIIRLPVSEWPEPLNRSFKHINHDVYVTMQGPSEFGVKGDATLKYWDIKDELNKIYVPTLSIGATYDTMDPDQMKMIANKVQNGRFLLCPNGSHLSQFDDQEIYFEGLIRFIKDVDLDNF
;
A
#
# COMPACT_ATOMS: atom_id res chain seq x y z
N MET A 1 -66.53 -43.04 46.76
CA MET A 1 -66.60 -41.93 45.77
C MET A 1 -65.43 -41.04 46.05
N LYS A 2 -64.32 -41.13 45.30
CA LYS A 2 -63.06 -40.34 45.49
C LYS A 2 -63.03 -39.27 44.41
N ILE A 3 -63.19 -38.05 44.81
CA ILE A 3 -63.09 -36.91 43.93
C ILE A 3 -61.61 -36.60 43.72
N LYS A 4 -61.13 -36.67 42.48
CA LYS A 4 -59.78 -36.22 42.06
C LYS A 4 -59.80 -34.72 41.71
N LEU A 5 -59.09 -33.97 42.49
CA LEU A 5 -58.83 -32.54 42.22
C LEU A 5 -57.71 -32.38 41.12
N ILE A 6 -58.04 -31.77 40.00
CA ILE A 6 -57.10 -31.45 38.94
C ILE A 6 -56.72 -30.01 39.15
N VAL A 7 -55.41 -29.77 39.41
CA VAL A 7 -54.83 -28.46 39.51
C VAL A 7 -54.22 -28.08 38.11
N PRO A 8 -54.64 -26.99 37.49
CA PRO A 8 -53.98 -26.59 36.23
C PRO A 8 -52.65 -25.93 36.52
N LEU A 9 -51.58 -26.43 35.88
CA LEU A 9 -50.23 -25.87 35.87
C LEU A 9 -50.23 -24.68 34.93
N LEU A 10 -50.11 -23.47 35.48
CA LEU A 10 -49.97 -22.24 34.72
C LEU A 10 -48.51 -22.05 34.32
N SER A 11 -48.17 -22.31 33.05
CA SER A 11 -46.82 -22.06 32.50
C SER A 11 -46.68 -20.58 32.16
N ILE A 12 -45.88 -19.86 32.96
CA ILE A 12 -45.47 -18.48 32.68
C ILE A 12 -44.33 -18.52 31.65
N ILE A 13 -44.61 -18.14 30.41
CA ILE A 13 -43.59 -17.93 29.35
C ILE A 13 -43.01 -16.56 29.57
N PHE A 14 -41.75 -16.52 30.03
CA PHE A 14 -40.93 -15.28 30.00
C PHE A 14 -40.45 -15.03 28.56
N LEU A 15 -41.08 -14.10 27.88
CA LEU A 15 -40.58 -13.54 26.65
C LEU A 15 -39.41 -12.58 27.00
N PHE A 16 -38.18 -13.07 26.87
CA PHE A 16 -37.00 -12.18 26.79
C PHE A 16 -37.03 -11.46 25.46
N GLY A 17 -37.48 -10.22 25.46
CA GLY A 17 -37.33 -9.31 24.33
C GLY A 17 -35.89 -8.95 24.17
N CYS A 18 -35.18 -9.52 23.19
CA CYS A 18 -33.93 -8.95 22.69
C CYS A 18 -34.22 -7.57 22.11
N LYS A 19 -33.79 -6.52 22.80
CA LYS A 19 -33.66 -5.20 22.19
C LYS A 19 -32.50 -5.28 21.18
N ASN A 20 -32.82 -5.55 19.94
CA ASN A 20 -31.88 -5.28 18.85
C ASN A 20 -31.64 -3.78 18.79
N SER A 21 -30.41 -3.35 19.06
CA SER A 21 -29.97 -2.00 18.81
C SER A 21 -29.78 -1.81 17.30
N ASN A 22 -30.82 -1.32 16.62
CA ASN A 22 -30.82 -1.02 15.18
C ASN A 22 -29.87 0.13 14.79
N LYS A 23 -28.96 0.56 15.67
CA LYS A 23 -28.04 1.66 15.34
C LYS A 23 -26.85 1.23 14.47
N ASP A 24 -26.39 -0.03 14.58
CA ASP A 24 -25.19 -0.48 13.84
C ASP A 24 -25.50 -0.87 12.39
N VAL A 25 -26.74 -1.32 12.11
CA VAL A 25 -27.14 -1.77 10.77
C VAL A 25 -27.28 -0.59 9.78
N ASN A 26 -27.70 0.59 10.24
CA ASN A 26 -27.86 1.77 9.37
C ASN A 26 -26.54 2.43 8.98
N LEU A 27 -25.50 2.37 9.80
CA LEU A 27 -24.18 2.94 9.48
C LEU A 27 -23.48 2.12 8.38
N ASN A 28 -23.56 0.80 8.41
CA ASN A 28 -23.00 -0.09 7.39
C ASN A 28 -23.72 0.03 6.03
N LEU A 29 -25.01 0.29 6.02
CA LEU A 29 -25.77 0.47 4.77
C LEU A 29 -25.38 1.80 4.09
N SER A 30 -25.13 2.87 4.82
CA SER A 30 -24.70 4.15 4.25
C SER A 30 -23.29 4.09 3.66
N TYR A 31 -22.38 3.34 4.26
CA TYR A 31 -21.01 3.16 3.77
C TYR A 31 -20.98 2.42 2.42
N LEU A 32 -21.87 1.46 2.20
CA LEU A 32 -21.99 0.70 0.94
C LEU A 32 -23.07 1.27 0.01
N ASP A 33 -23.63 2.42 0.32
CA ASP A 33 -24.61 3.08 -0.57
C ASP A 33 -23.92 3.82 -1.71
N TYR A 34 -23.94 3.23 -2.89
CA TYR A 34 -23.37 3.76 -4.13
C TYR A 34 -24.42 4.46 -5.02
N SER A 35 -25.63 4.73 -4.52
CA SER A 35 -26.75 5.26 -5.30
C SER A 35 -26.45 6.59 -5.99
N ASN A 36 -25.59 7.42 -5.40
CA ASN A 36 -25.21 8.74 -5.91
C ASN A 36 -23.94 8.76 -6.79
N TYR A 37 -23.35 7.57 -7.04
CA TYR A 37 -22.14 7.46 -7.85
C TYR A 37 -22.44 6.97 -9.26
N ASP A 38 -21.68 7.46 -10.24
CA ASP A 38 -21.77 7.07 -11.66
C ASP A 38 -21.27 5.63 -11.90
N ASP A 39 -20.41 5.11 -11.01
CA ASP A 39 -19.83 3.78 -11.06
C ASP A 39 -20.68 2.67 -10.38
N LYS A 40 -21.86 2.97 -9.87
CA LYS A 40 -22.69 2.04 -9.08
C LYS A 40 -23.00 0.72 -9.79
N PHE A 41 -23.23 0.74 -11.10
CA PHE A 41 -23.52 -0.46 -11.89
C PHE A 41 -22.28 -1.29 -12.19
N LEU A 42 -21.08 -0.69 -12.04
CA LEU A 42 -19.78 -1.34 -12.25
C LEU A 42 -19.10 -1.73 -10.94
N GLY A 43 -19.83 -1.66 -9.80
CA GLY A 43 -19.28 -2.04 -8.50
C GLY A 43 -18.14 -1.16 -8.02
N GLY A 44 -18.13 0.13 -8.41
CA GLY A 44 -17.08 1.08 -8.08
C GLY A 44 -15.90 1.11 -9.07
N ILE A 45 -15.92 0.28 -10.13
CA ILE A 45 -14.85 0.24 -11.14
C ILE A 45 -14.97 1.42 -12.10
N LYS A 46 -13.83 2.04 -12.40
CA LYS A 46 -13.71 3.11 -13.39
C LYS A 46 -12.41 2.95 -14.18
N MET A 47 -12.54 3.00 -15.53
CA MET A 47 -11.39 3.13 -16.43
C MET A 47 -11.18 4.62 -16.70
N ILE A 48 -10.06 5.16 -16.24
CA ILE A 48 -9.75 6.60 -16.30
C ILE A 48 -8.81 6.85 -17.48
N PRO A 49 -9.20 7.64 -18.48
CA PRO A 49 -8.29 8.06 -19.54
C PRO A 49 -7.25 9.02 -18.97
N ILE A 50 -5.99 8.76 -19.31
CA ILE A 50 -4.84 9.60 -18.96
C ILE A 50 -4.10 10.01 -20.22
N GLN A 51 -3.56 11.22 -20.22
CA GLN A 51 -2.70 11.73 -21.29
C GLN A 51 -1.23 11.50 -20.93
N THR A 52 -0.47 10.98 -21.88
CA THR A 52 0.97 10.77 -21.76
C THR A 52 1.70 11.37 -22.96
N PRO A 53 3.03 11.52 -22.92
CA PRO A 53 3.82 11.94 -24.09
C PRO A 53 3.68 11.02 -25.32
N LYS A 54 3.13 9.81 -25.14
CA LYS A 54 2.93 8.80 -26.20
C LYS A 54 1.47 8.61 -26.61
N GLY A 55 0.57 9.43 -26.09
CA GLY A 55 -0.86 9.38 -26.38
C GLY A 55 -1.72 9.08 -25.16
N GLU A 56 -2.99 8.80 -25.43
CA GLU A 56 -3.97 8.46 -24.41
C GLU A 56 -3.93 6.97 -24.07
N PHE A 57 -3.93 6.66 -22.78
CA PHE A 57 -4.10 5.32 -22.22
C PHE A 57 -5.17 5.33 -21.14
N LYS A 58 -5.58 4.16 -20.67
CA LYS A 58 -6.57 4.01 -19.60
C LYS A 58 -5.97 3.29 -18.41
N VAL A 59 -6.21 3.82 -17.22
CA VAL A 59 -5.85 3.18 -15.96
C VAL A 59 -7.08 2.75 -15.20
N TRP A 60 -6.98 1.62 -14.53
CA TRP A 60 -8.07 0.99 -13.79
C TRP A 60 -8.07 1.46 -12.33
N THR A 61 -9.27 1.79 -11.83
CA THR A 61 -9.51 2.06 -10.41
C THR A 61 -10.77 1.33 -9.94
N LYS A 62 -10.83 1.02 -8.64
CA LYS A 62 -12.03 0.49 -7.98
C LYS A 62 -12.22 1.17 -6.64
N ARG A 63 -13.33 1.87 -6.49
CA ARG A 63 -13.75 2.49 -5.24
C ARG A 63 -14.44 1.48 -4.33
N VAL A 64 -14.10 1.52 -3.03
CA VAL A 64 -14.77 0.79 -1.97
C VAL A 64 -15.22 1.78 -0.90
N GLY A 65 -16.49 1.73 -0.54
CA GLY A 65 -17.07 2.60 0.46
C GLY A 65 -17.69 3.89 -0.10
N ASN A 66 -18.19 4.70 0.83
CA ASN A 66 -18.81 6.00 0.60
C ASN A 66 -18.56 6.88 1.83
N ASN A 67 -17.54 7.74 1.74
CA ASN A 67 -17.21 8.71 2.78
C ASN A 67 -16.83 10.06 2.15
N PRO A 68 -17.55 11.16 2.42
CA PRO A 68 -17.27 12.45 1.82
C PRO A 68 -15.94 13.08 2.29
N ASN A 69 -15.46 12.73 3.48
CA ASN A 69 -14.36 13.42 4.16
C ASN A 69 -13.05 12.63 4.16
N ILE A 70 -13.10 11.31 3.98
CA ILE A 70 -11.93 10.43 4.04
C ILE A 70 -11.91 9.52 2.81
N LYS A 71 -11.01 9.81 1.88
CA LYS A 71 -10.81 9.07 0.64
C LYS A 71 -9.34 8.78 0.43
N VAL A 72 -8.96 7.52 0.44
CA VAL A 72 -7.57 7.08 0.32
C VAL A 72 -7.32 6.49 -1.07
N LEU A 73 -6.41 7.07 -1.85
CA LEU A 73 -5.90 6.45 -3.08
C LEU A 73 -4.66 5.61 -2.74
N LEU A 74 -4.68 4.33 -3.11
CA LEU A 74 -3.64 3.36 -2.80
C LEU A 74 -2.67 3.21 -3.99
N LEU A 75 -1.44 3.71 -3.85
CA LEU A 75 -0.36 3.57 -4.82
C LEU A 75 0.44 2.29 -4.52
N HIS A 76 0.29 1.26 -5.36
CA HIS A 76 1.03 0.01 -5.21
C HIS A 76 2.53 0.15 -5.41
N GLY A 77 3.28 -0.81 -4.88
CA GLY A 77 4.72 -0.93 -5.01
C GLY A 77 5.18 -1.54 -6.35
N GLY A 78 6.34 -2.11 -6.31
CA GLY A 78 7.06 -2.65 -7.45
C GLY A 78 8.22 -1.71 -7.83
N PRO A 79 8.15 -0.92 -8.89
CA PRO A 79 7.02 -0.57 -9.79
C PRO A 79 6.43 -1.74 -10.57
N GLY A 80 5.25 -1.55 -11.16
CA GLY A 80 4.62 -2.55 -12.00
C GLY A 80 3.93 -3.72 -11.26
N MET A 81 3.81 -3.67 -9.92
CA MET A 81 2.94 -4.58 -9.16
C MET A 81 1.46 -4.27 -9.40
N THR A 82 0.57 -4.75 -8.57
CA THR A 82 -0.88 -4.62 -8.76
C THR A 82 -1.58 -4.21 -7.47
N HIS A 83 -2.83 -3.72 -7.58
CA HIS A 83 -3.69 -3.41 -6.43
C HIS A 83 -3.93 -4.60 -5.49
N GLU A 84 -3.77 -5.84 -5.98
CA GLU A 84 -4.08 -7.07 -5.24
C GLU A 84 -3.34 -7.16 -3.89
N ILE A 85 -2.14 -6.56 -3.81
CA ILE A 85 -1.34 -6.49 -2.58
C ILE A 85 -2.07 -5.76 -1.43
N TYR A 86 -3.10 -4.96 -1.75
CA TYR A 86 -3.88 -4.18 -0.78
C TYR A 86 -5.24 -4.80 -0.44
N GLU A 87 -5.57 -5.99 -0.89
CA GLU A 87 -6.84 -6.63 -0.52
C GLU A 87 -6.95 -6.89 1.00
N SER A 88 -5.84 -6.91 1.74
CA SER A 88 -5.86 -6.92 3.21
C SER A 88 -6.54 -5.70 3.84
N PHE A 89 -6.62 -4.57 3.13
CA PHE A 89 -7.29 -3.34 3.58
C PHE A 89 -8.81 -3.53 3.72
N ASP A 90 -9.41 -4.46 2.97
CA ASP A 90 -10.82 -4.81 3.05
C ASP A 90 -11.23 -5.33 4.44
N GLY A 91 -10.29 -5.87 5.21
CA GLY A 91 -10.51 -6.31 6.58
C GLY A 91 -10.57 -5.19 7.61
N PHE A 92 -10.11 -3.98 7.29
CA PHE A 92 -9.90 -2.90 8.27
C PHE A 92 -10.62 -1.60 7.90
N PHE A 93 -10.47 -1.11 6.69
CA PHE A 93 -10.98 0.20 6.28
C PHE A 93 -12.49 0.33 6.31
N PRO A 94 -13.29 -0.68 5.90
CA PRO A 94 -14.74 -0.60 5.99
C PRO A 94 -15.24 -0.39 7.43
N ASN A 95 -14.67 -1.10 8.41
CA ASN A 95 -15.01 -0.95 9.82
C ASN A 95 -14.65 0.44 10.38
N ALA A 96 -13.61 1.05 9.83
CA ALA A 96 -13.19 2.42 10.15
C ALA A 96 -13.95 3.49 9.34
N GLN A 97 -14.90 3.09 8.46
CA GLN A 97 -15.64 4.00 7.59
C GLN A 97 -14.72 4.84 6.69
N ILE A 98 -13.64 4.25 6.17
CA ILE A 98 -12.69 4.88 5.25
C ILE A 98 -13.06 4.47 3.84
N GLU A 99 -13.37 5.43 2.95
CA GLU A 99 -13.49 5.20 1.51
C GLU A 99 -12.09 5.09 0.92
N TYR A 100 -11.86 4.11 0.05
CA TYR A 100 -10.55 3.93 -0.57
C TYR A 100 -10.68 3.46 -2.02
N TYR A 101 -9.59 3.68 -2.76
CA TYR A 101 -9.50 3.36 -4.17
C TYR A 101 -8.30 2.44 -4.40
N TYR A 102 -8.58 1.25 -4.87
CA TYR A 102 -7.61 0.44 -5.58
C TYR A 102 -7.27 1.10 -6.90
N TYR A 103 -6.03 1.01 -7.30
CA TYR A 103 -5.54 1.62 -8.52
C TYR A 103 -4.39 0.80 -9.08
N ASP A 104 -4.53 0.34 -10.32
CA ASP A 104 -3.45 -0.21 -11.12
C ASP A 104 -2.85 0.92 -11.96
N GLN A 105 -1.59 1.25 -11.73
CA GLN A 105 -0.88 2.29 -12.48
C GLN A 105 -0.70 1.85 -13.94
N LEU A 106 -0.40 2.76 -14.88
CA LEU A 106 -0.15 2.40 -16.27
C LEU A 106 0.96 1.35 -16.36
N GLY A 107 0.73 0.31 -17.13
CA GLY A 107 1.60 -0.85 -17.22
C GLY A 107 1.27 -1.96 -16.22
N SER A 108 0.32 -1.76 -15.31
CA SER A 108 -0.05 -2.76 -14.28
C SER A 108 -1.39 -3.40 -14.62
N TYR A 109 -1.46 -4.69 -14.53
CA TYR A 109 -2.57 -5.65 -14.57
C TYR A 109 -3.81 -5.23 -15.38
N TYR A 110 -4.82 -4.55 -14.75
CA TYR A 110 -6.07 -4.14 -15.40
C TYR A 110 -5.98 -2.83 -16.17
N SER A 111 -4.89 -2.08 -16.02
CA SER A 111 -4.60 -0.90 -16.80
C SER A 111 -4.02 -1.24 -18.17
N ASP A 112 -4.01 -0.29 -19.10
CA ASP A 112 -3.33 -0.45 -20.39
C ASP A 112 -1.84 -0.74 -20.16
N GLN A 113 -1.26 -1.60 -21.00
CA GLN A 113 0.11 -2.07 -20.87
C GLN A 113 0.90 -1.77 -22.15
N PRO A 114 1.32 -0.50 -22.36
CA PRO A 114 2.14 -0.13 -23.50
C PRO A 114 3.54 -0.72 -23.43
N GLU A 115 4.15 -0.98 -24.57
CA GLU A 115 5.49 -1.56 -24.69
C GLU A 115 6.62 -0.50 -24.71
N ASP A 116 6.30 0.81 -24.77
CA ASP A 116 7.27 1.89 -24.86
C ASP A 116 7.92 2.16 -23.49
N LEU A 117 9.14 1.69 -23.32
CA LEU A 117 9.91 1.82 -22.08
C LEU A 117 10.14 3.27 -21.63
N SER A 118 10.05 4.26 -22.54
CA SER A 118 10.18 5.67 -22.19
C SER A 118 9.02 6.22 -21.36
N LEU A 119 7.94 5.44 -21.21
CA LEU A 119 6.82 5.75 -20.32
C LEU A 119 7.13 5.42 -18.85
N TRP A 120 8.16 4.62 -18.57
CA TRP A 120 8.52 4.23 -17.21
C TRP A 120 9.42 5.28 -16.55
N ASP A 121 8.84 6.45 -16.31
CA ASP A 121 9.49 7.64 -15.77
C ASP A 121 8.71 8.20 -14.58
N LEU A 122 9.42 8.58 -13.51
CA LEU A 122 8.82 9.03 -12.25
C LEU A 122 7.91 10.27 -12.43
N ASP A 123 8.37 11.27 -13.18
CA ASP A 123 7.60 12.51 -13.39
C ASP A 123 6.32 12.22 -14.18
N ARG A 124 6.37 11.30 -15.13
CA ARG A 124 5.19 10.85 -15.87
C ARG A 124 4.18 10.17 -14.94
N PHE A 125 4.62 9.31 -14.00
CA PHE A 125 3.72 8.70 -13.01
C PHE A 125 3.13 9.73 -12.03
N VAL A 126 3.88 10.77 -11.67
CA VAL A 126 3.35 11.88 -10.86
C VAL A 126 2.18 12.59 -11.58
N GLU A 127 2.33 12.86 -12.89
CA GLU A 127 1.26 13.46 -13.71
C GLU A 127 0.05 12.52 -13.86
N GLU A 128 0.29 11.22 -13.94
CA GLU A 128 -0.77 10.21 -13.96
C GLU A 128 -1.60 10.24 -12.68
N VAL A 129 -0.95 10.26 -11.49
CA VAL A 129 -1.65 10.37 -10.20
C VAL A 129 -2.51 11.63 -10.13
N GLU A 130 -2.02 12.79 -10.64
CA GLU A 130 -2.79 14.03 -10.67
C GLU A 130 -4.02 13.90 -11.58
N GLN A 131 -3.90 13.28 -12.73
CA GLN A 131 -5.03 13.03 -13.63
C GLN A 131 -6.06 12.09 -13.00
N VAL A 132 -5.61 11.02 -12.33
CA VAL A 132 -6.48 10.10 -11.59
C VAL A 132 -7.21 10.84 -10.45
N ARG A 133 -6.49 11.64 -9.66
CA ARG A 133 -7.09 12.48 -8.61
C ARG A 133 -8.23 13.35 -9.15
N VAL A 134 -7.98 14.05 -10.25
CA VAL A 134 -8.99 14.93 -10.89
C VAL A 134 -10.21 14.12 -11.33
N ALA A 135 -10.00 12.97 -11.98
CA ALA A 135 -11.08 12.11 -12.48
C ALA A 135 -11.93 11.48 -11.36
N LEU A 136 -11.35 11.31 -10.18
CA LEU A 136 -12.02 10.79 -8.98
C LEU A 136 -12.61 11.89 -8.09
N ASN A 137 -12.47 13.17 -8.45
CA ASN A 137 -12.93 14.34 -7.68
C ASN A 137 -12.37 14.33 -6.23
N LEU A 138 -11.07 14.07 -6.10
CA LEU A 138 -10.38 14.12 -4.82
C LEU A 138 -9.74 15.50 -4.62
N ASP A 139 -9.79 16.06 -3.40
CA ASP A 139 -9.20 17.36 -3.09
C ASP A 139 -8.73 17.45 -1.62
N SER A 140 -8.17 18.59 -1.25
CA SER A 140 -7.61 18.81 0.09
C SER A 140 -8.60 18.66 1.25
N SER A 141 -9.90 18.58 0.99
CA SER A 141 -10.91 18.34 2.03
C SER A 141 -11.09 16.85 2.38
N ASN A 142 -10.66 15.95 1.46
CA ASN A 142 -10.94 14.52 1.60
C ASN A 142 -9.82 13.58 1.16
N PHE A 143 -8.79 14.07 0.46
CA PHE A 143 -7.82 13.24 -0.26
C PHE A 143 -6.61 12.86 0.59
N TYR A 144 -6.51 11.58 0.93
CA TYR A 144 -5.31 10.95 1.49
C TYR A 144 -4.61 10.14 0.41
N LEU A 145 -3.31 10.37 0.24
CA LEU A 145 -2.48 9.59 -0.66
C LEU A 145 -1.65 8.59 0.14
N TYR A 146 -1.84 7.33 -0.11
CA TYR A 146 -1.08 6.23 0.48
C TYR A 146 -0.15 5.64 -0.57
N GLY A 147 1.13 5.45 -0.22
CA GLY A 147 2.10 4.77 -1.08
C GLY A 147 3.02 3.85 -0.29
N GLN A 148 3.18 2.62 -0.75
CA GLN A 148 4.07 1.61 -0.18
C GLN A 148 5.18 1.29 -1.16
N SER A 149 6.44 1.18 -0.68
CA SER A 149 7.60 0.89 -1.52
C SER A 149 7.74 1.92 -2.65
N TRP A 150 7.80 1.51 -3.92
CA TRP A 150 7.73 2.42 -5.07
C TRP A 150 6.58 3.44 -4.96
N GLY A 151 5.39 3.00 -4.52
CA GLY A 151 4.28 3.92 -4.26
C GLY A 151 4.62 5.02 -3.25
N GLY A 152 5.54 4.76 -2.32
CA GLY A 152 6.09 5.75 -1.38
C GLY A 152 6.98 6.79 -2.06
N ILE A 153 7.85 6.38 -3.00
CA ILE A 153 8.62 7.31 -3.87
C ILE A 153 7.65 8.21 -4.63
N LEU A 154 6.69 7.60 -5.30
CA LEU A 154 5.68 8.31 -6.09
C LEU A 154 4.86 9.27 -5.23
N GLY A 155 4.44 8.85 -4.03
CA GLY A 155 3.71 9.68 -3.07
C GLY A 155 4.51 10.89 -2.58
N MET A 156 5.79 10.71 -2.24
CA MET A 156 6.69 11.80 -1.85
C MET A 156 6.92 12.79 -3.00
N GLN A 157 7.18 12.28 -4.21
CA GLN A 157 7.40 13.13 -5.38
C GLN A 157 6.12 13.87 -5.76
N TYR A 158 4.95 13.23 -5.68
CA TYR A 158 3.65 13.88 -5.85
C TYR A 158 3.44 15.00 -4.82
N ALA A 159 3.76 14.76 -3.55
CA ALA A 159 3.62 15.76 -2.51
C ALA A 159 4.49 16.99 -2.77
N LEU A 160 5.75 16.82 -3.17
CA LEU A 160 6.63 17.95 -3.51
C LEU A 160 6.03 18.86 -4.59
N LYS A 161 5.19 18.33 -5.48
CA LYS A 161 4.58 19.09 -6.58
C LYS A 161 3.15 19.53 -6.31
N TYR A 162 2.33 18.66 -5.70
CA TYR A 162 0.88 18.78 -5.64
C TYR A 162 0.27 18.70 -4.23
N GLN A 163 1.05 18.80 -3.15
CA GLN A 163 0.57 18.62 -1.78
C GLN A 163 -0.60 19.54 -1.37
N LYS A 164 -0.80 20.68 -2.06
CA LYS A 164 -1.96 21.55 -1.83
C LYS A 164 -3.31 20.85 -2.07
N ASN A 165 -3.31 19.74 -2.80
CA ASN A 165 -4.50 18.93 -3.07
C ASN A 165 -4.69 17.80 -2.05
N LEU A 166 -3.71 17.56 -1.16
CA LEU A 166 -3.73 16.50 -0.17
C LEU A 166 -4.32 16.98 1.17
N LYS A 167 -5.09 16.11 1.82
CA LYS A 167 -5.46 16.21 3.23
C LYS A 167 -4.43 15.51 4.12
N GLY A 168 -3.86 14.40 3.64
CA GLY A 168 -2.79 13.67 4.32
C GLY A 168 -1.96 12.82 3.36
N LEU A 169 -0.71 12.55 3.75
CA LEU A 169 0.22 11.68 3.02
C LEU A 169 0.64 10.52 3.91
N ILE A 170 0.61 9.31 3.38
CA ILE A 170 1.10 8.11 4.06
C ILE A 170 2.20 7.46 3.21
N ILE A 171 3.38 7.33 3.79
CA ILE A 171 4.55 6.68 3.19
C ILE A 171 4.81 5.41 3.99
N SER A 172 4.63 4.27 3.36
CA SER A 172 4.79 2.98 4.00
C SER A 172 6.00 2.25 3.44
N ASN A 173 6.90 1.84 4.34
CA ASN A 173 8.02 0.98 4.01
C ASN A 173 8.83 1.50 2.81
N MET A 174 9.23 2.79 2.87
CA MET A 174 10.07 3.44 1.86
C MET A 174 10.96 4.51 2.48
N VAL A 175 12.18 4.59 1.99
CA VAL A 175 13.19 5.59 2.35
C VAL A 175 13.22 6.75 1.34
N PRO A 176 13.77 7.91 1.69
CA PRO A 176 13.80 9.08 0.81
C PRO A 176 15.01 9.12 -0.14
N SER A 177 15.78 8.03 -0.21
CA SER A 177 17.03 7.96 -1.00
C SER A 177 17.31 6.52 -1.44
N ILE A 178 17.33 6.27 -2.72
CA ILE A 178 17.74 4.98 -3.30
C ILE A 178 19.24 4.69 -3.06
N PRO A 179 20.16 5.65 -3.16
CA PRO A 179 21.55 5.42 -2.77
C PRO A 179 21.72 4.95 -1.31
N ASP A 180 20.90 5.43 -0.39
CA ASP A 180 20.95 4.99 1.02
C ASP A 180 20.29 3.61 1.20
N TYR A 181 19.22 3.31 0.46
CA TYR A 181 18.68 1.95 0.39
C TYR A 181 19.74 0.93 -0.06
N GLN A 182 20.46 1.23 -1.16
CA GLN A 182 21.52 0.36 -1.64
C GLN A 182 22.62 0.14 -0.59
N LYS A 183 23.08 1.22 0.08
CA LYS A 183 24.06 1.11 1.17
C LYS A 183 23.58 0.25 2.34
N TYR A 184 22.31 0.35 2.70
CA TYR A 184 21.73 -0.47 3.78
C TYR A 184 21.69 -1.94 3.39
N SER A 185 21.26 -2.25 2.16
CA SER A 185 21.30 -3.61 1.61
C SER A 185 22.72 -4.19 1.65
N ASP A 186 23.70 -3.46 1.10
CA ASP A 186 25.09 -3.95 0.97
C ASP A 186 25.82 -4.07 2.30
N ASN A 187 25.65 -3.11 3.22
CA ASN A 187 26.48 -3.02 4.42
C ASN A 187 25.81 -3.58 5.68
N VAL A 188 24.47 -3.71 5.68
CA VAL A 188 23.74 -4.15 6.88
C VAL A 188 23.01 -5.47 6.65
N LEU A 189 22.32 -5.66 5.51
CA LEU A 189 21.50 -6.84 5.30
C LEU A 189 22.28 -7.99 4.64
N ALA A 190 23.03 -7.73 3.59
CA ALA A 190 23.81 -8.74 2.90
C ALA A 190 24.80 -9.48 3.83
N PRO A 191 25.54 -8.80 4.75
CA PRO A 191 26.42 -9.48 5.69
C PRO A 191 25.74 -10.40 6.72
N LYS A 192 24.40 -10.30 6.85
CA LYS A 192 23.59 -11.18 7.73
C LYS A 192 23.17 -12.48 7.06
N LEU A 193 23.38 -12.60 5.75
CA LEU A 193 23.14 -13.85 5.02
C LEU A 193 24.21 -14.88 5.41
N ASP A 194 23.88 -16.16 5.19
CA ASP A 194 24.89 -17.22 5.23
C ASP A 194 26.01 -16.90 4.23
N PRO A 195 27.30 -17.01 4.62
CA PRO A 195 28.41 -16.62 3.74
C PRO A 195 28.47 -17.35 2.40
N ASP A 196 28.09 -18.63 2.34
CA ASP A 196 28.09 -19.41 1.12
C ASP A 196 26.93 -18.99 0.20
N VAL A 197 25.76 -18.69 0.81
CA VAL A 197 24.60 -18.14 0.07
C VAL A 197 24.93 -16.76 -0.50
N LEU A 198 25.49 -15.86 0.31
CA LEU A 198 25.90 -14.53 -0.17
C LEU A 198 26.90 -14.62 -1.31
N LYS A 199 27.91 -15.49 -1.18
CA LYS A 199 28.92 -15.71 -2.23
C LYS A 199 28.28 -16.19 -3.55
N GLU A 200 27.29 -17.07 -3.45
CA GLU A 200 26.57 -17.56 -4.64
C GLU A 200 25.71 -16.45 -5.28
N ILE A 201 25.00 -15.64 -4.46
CA ILE A 201 24.23 -14.47 -4.94
C ILE A 201 25.18 -13.50 -5.65
N MET A 202 26.29 -13.11 -5.01
CA MET A 202 27.25 -12.15 -5.58
C MET A 202 27.87 -12.62 -6.90
N LYS A 203 28.02 -13.94 -7.10
CA LYS A 203 28.44 -14.48 -8.38
C LYS A 203 27.48 -14.15 -9.52
N TYR A 204 26.17 -14.24 -9.29
CA TYR A 204 25.16 -13.85 -10.29
C TYR A 204 25.12 -12.33 -10.50
N GLU A 205 25.30 -11.55 -9.43
CA GLU A 205 25.40 -10.10 -9.48
C GLU A 205 26.59 -9.62 -10.33
N ASP A 206 27.78 -10.20 -10.10
CA ASP A 206 29.03 -9.87 -10.83
C ASP A 206 28.95 -10.24 -12.34
N LEU A 207 28.15 -11.24 -12.68
CA LEU A 207 27.93 -11.68 -14.04
C LEU A 207 26.70 -11.02 -14.70
N GLU A 208 25.94 -10.21 -13.95
CA GLU A 208 24.64 -9.70 -14.36
C GLU A 208 23.67 -10.79 -14.85
N ASP A 209 23.83 -12.03 -14.32
CA ASP A 209 23.01 -13.20 -14.69
C ASP A 209 21.72 -13.25 -13.85
N TYR A 210 20.96 -12.17 -13.89
CA TYR A 210 19.72 -12.00 -13.10
C TYR A 210 18.56 -12.87 -13.59
N SER A 211 18.62 -13.34 -14.83
CA SER A 211 17.62 -14.24 -15.40
C SER A 211 17.77 -15.70 -14.94
N ASN A 212 18.84 -16.01 -14.25
CA ASN A 212 19.10 -17.35 -13.74
C ASN A 212 18.09 -17.71 -12.63
N PRO A 213 17.30 -18.79 -12.78
CA PRO A 213 16.30 -19.16 -11.76
C PRO A 213 16.90 -19.37 -10.36
N ARG A 214 18.18 -19.80 -10.30
CA ARG A 214 18.86 -20.02 -9.03
C ARG A 214 19.13 -18.75 -8.26
N TYR A 215 19.37 -17.62 -8.97
CA TYR A 215 19.52 -16.30 -8.34
C TYR A 215 18.26 -15.90 -7.55
N MET A 216 17.10 -15.97 -8.20
CA MET A 216 15.83 -15.65 -7.54
C MET A 216 15.47 -16.66 -6.44
N GLU A 217 15.75 -17.95 -6.63
CA GLU A 217 15.55 -18.99 -5.62
C GLU A 217 16.36 -18.68 -4.33
N LEU A 218 17.62 -18.28 -4.47
CA LEU A 218 18.48 -17.90 -3.33
C LEU A 218 17.89 -16.69 -2.59
N LEU A 219 17.49 -15.66 -3.31
CA LEU A 219 16.89 -14.46 -2.73
C LEU A 219 15.56 -14.77 -2.04
N MET A 220 14.68 -15.51 -2.69
CA MET A 220 13.37 -15.90 -2.12
C MET A 220 13.53 -16.63 -0.80
N ASN A 221 14.40 -17.63 -0.75
CA ASN A 221 14.53 -18.48 0.42
C ASN A 221 15.35 -17.87 1.57
N ASN A 222 16.25 -16.93 1.30
CA ASN A 222 17.22 -16.45 2.28
C ASN A 222 17.08 -14.95 2.62
N TYR A 223 16.50 -14.17 1.71
CA TYR A 223 16.36 -12.73 1.88
C TYR A 223 14.89 -12.30 1.95
N TYR A 224 14.03 -12.68 1.00
CA TYR A 224 12.62 -12.28 0.94
C TYR A 224 11.82 -12.81 2.13
N THR A 225 12.04 -14.05 2.56
CA THR A 225 11.42 -14.63 3.76
C THR A 225 11.85 -13.98 5.09
N LYS A 226 12.79 -13.05 5.05
CA LYS A 226 13.27 -12.32 6.24
C LYS A 226 12.95 -10.83 6.18
N HIS A 227 12.93 -10.26 4.96
CA HIS A 227 12.91 -8.81 4.79
C HIS A 227 11.75 -8.30 3.93
N ILE A 228 11.12 -9.13 3.09
CA ILE A 228 9.92 -8.77 2.31
C ILE A 228 8.66 -9.15 3.08
N ILE A 229 8.53 -10.41 3.46
CA ILE A 229 7.47 -10.92 4.33
C ILE A 229 8.03 -12.08 5.17
N ARG A 230 7.90 -12.00 6.49
CA ARG A 230 8.50 -12.93 7.45
C ARG A 230 7.69 -14.21 7.61
N LEU A 231 7.40 -14.84 6.50
CA LEU A 231 6.70 -16.12 6.37
C LEU A 231 7.45 -17.02 5.41
N PRO A 232 7.39 -18.36 5.59
CA PRO A 232 7.81 -19.28 4.54
C PRO A 232 7.06 -19.01 3.24
N VAL A 233 7.71 -19.19 2.09
CA VAL A 233 7.08 -18.94 0.77
C VAL A 233 5.76 -19.70 0.60
N SER A 234 5.67 -20.92 1.14
CA SER A 234 4.44 -21.74 1.09
C SER A 234 3.26 -21.18 1.89
N GLU A 235 3.51 -20.20 2.78
CA GLU A 235 2.50 -19.57 3.65
C GLU A 235 2.20 -18.12 3.23
N TRP A 236 2.77 -17.67 2.11
CA TRP A 236 2.51 -16.31 1.64
C TRP A 236 1.03 -16.12 1.31
N PRO A 237 0.44 -14.96 1.70
CA PRO A 237 -0.96 -14.67 1.42
C PRO A 237 -1.29 -14.75 -0.06
N GLU A 238 -2.45 -15.27 -0.38
CA GLU A 238 -2.90 -15.47 -1.76
C GLU A 238 -2.91 -14.15 -2.58
N PRO A 239 -3.37 -12.99 -2.04
CA PRO A 239 -3.30 -11.73 -2.78
C PRO A 239 -1.86 -11.31 -3.13
N LEU A 240 -0.90 -11.58 -2.25
CA LEU A 240 0.51 -11.33 -2.53
C LEU A 240 1.02 -12.21 -3.68
N ASN A 241 0.70 -13.52 -3.63
CA ASN A 241 1.09 -14.45 -4.70
C ASN A 241 0.51 -14.04 -6.06
N ARG A 242 -0.74 -13.56 -6.08
CA ARG A 242 -1.36 -13.03 -7.31
C ARG A 242 -0.67 -11.77 -7.80
N SER A 243 -0.36 -10.84 -6.92
CA SER A 243 0.33 -9.60 -7.28
C SER A 243 1.73 -9.87 -7.87
N PHE A 244 2.49 -10.82 -7.30
CA PHE A 244 3.76 -11.27 -7.90
C PHE A 244 3.58 -11.94 -9.26
N LYS A 245 2.49 -12.71 -9.43
CA LYS A 245 2.20 -13.36 -10.73
C LYS A 245 1.85 -12.36 -11.82
N HIS A 246 1.22 -11.25 -11.46
CA HIS A 246 0.74 -10.24 -12.40
C HIS A 246 1.67 -9.03 -12.53
N ILE A 247 2.85 -9.07 -11.89
CA ILE A 247 3.84 -7.99 -12.01
C ILE A 247 4.26 -7.78 -13.45
N ASN A 248 4.34 -6.53 -13.90
CA ASN A 248 4.93 -6.18 -15.18
C ASN A 248 6.45 -6.07 -15.02
N HIS A 249 7.17 -7.09 -15.50
CA HIS A 249 8.63 -7.17 -15.38
C HIS A 249 9.35 -6.06 -16.17
N ASP A 250 8.82 -5.58 -17.27
CA ASP A 250 9.44 -4.50 -18.05
C ASP A 250 9.43 -3.18 -17.27
N VAL A 251 8.31 -2.87 -16.61
CA VAL A 251 8.22 -1.70 -15.72
C VAL A 251 9.17 -1.88 -14.53
N TYR A 252 9.11 -3.05 -13.88
CA TYR A 252 9.91 -3.33 -12.69
C TYR A 252 11.40 -3.22 -12.96
N VAL A 253 11.92 -3.95 -13.96
CA VAL A 253 13.35 -3.99 -14.26
C VAL A 253 13.87 -2.64 -14.76
N THR A 254 13.08 -1.92 -15.59
CA THR A 254 13.47 -0.61 -16.09
C THR A 254 13.65 0.42 -14.95
N MET A 255 12.82 0.36 -13.92
CA MET A 255 12.80 1.40 -12.88
C MET A 255 13.55 1.00 -11.60
N GLN A 256 13.37 -0.25 -11.14
CA GLN A 256 13.93 -0.78 -9.88
C GLN A 256 15.19 -1.62 -10.11
N GLY A 257 15.22 -2.40 -11.18
CA GLY A 257 16.26 -3.40 -11.44
C GLY A 257 15.78 -4.83 -11.19
N PRO A 258 16.70 -5.79 -11.03
CA PRO A 258 16.37 -7.21 -11.12
C PRO A 258 15.66 -7.78 -9.88
N SER A 259 15.80 -7.15 -8.70
CA SER A 259 15.30 -7.73 -7.44
C SER A 259 15.23 -6.70 -6.30
N GLU A 260 14.68 -7.13 -5.15
CA GLU A 260 14.68 -6.34 -3.90
C GLU A 260 16.01 -6.43 -3.12
N PHE A 261 17.03 -7.04 -3.68
CA PHE A 261 18.39 -7.05 -3.07
C PHE A 261 19.16 -5.75 -3.31
N GLY A 262 18.52 -4.77 -3.91
CA GLY A 262 19.01 -3.42 -4.16
C GLY A 262 18.64 -2.94 -5.55
N VAL A 263 18.89 -1.65 -5.82
CA VAL A 263 18.64 -1.03 -7.13
C VAL A 263 19.91 -1.10 -7.96
N LYS A 264 19.90 -1.91 -9.01
CA LYS A 264 21.12 -2.28 -9.78
C LYS A 264 20.94 -2.02 -11.28
N GLY A 265 22.04 -2.14 -12.02
CA GLY A 265 22.05 -1.90 -13.45
C GLY A 265 21.77 -0.45 -13.82
N ASP A 266 21.02 -0.25 -14.91
CA ASP A 266 20.64 1.06 -15.46
C ASP A 266 19.22 1.50 -15.01
N ALA A 267 18.78 1.04 -13.84
CA ALA A 267 17.49 1.36 -13.26
C ALA A 267 17.28 2.88 -13.15
N THR A 268 16.12 3.38 -13.64
CA THR A 268 15.87 4.84 -13.70
C THR A 268 15.81 5.51 -12.33
N LEU A 269 15.46 4.75 -11.27
CA LEU A 269 15.38 5.24 -9.89
C LEU A 269 16.73 5.27 -9.16
N LYS A 270 17.80 4.71 -9.74
CA LYS A 270 19.09 4.48 -9.07
C LYS A 270 19.67 5.68 -8.32
N TYR A 271 19.45 6.89 -8.82
CA TYR A 271 19.99 8.12 -8.25
C TYR A 271 18.95 9.00 -7.57
N TRP A 272 17.71 8.52 -7.44
CA TRP A 272 16.66 9.28 -6.78
C TRP A 272 16.98 9.50 -5.30
N ASP A 273 17.04 10.78 -4.89
CA ASP A 273 17.32 11.22 -3.52
C ASP A 273 16.64 12.57 -3.27
N ILE A 274 15.74 12.62 -2.30
CA ILE A 274 15.01 13.83 -1.93
C ILE A 274 15.19 14.23 -0.47
N LYS A 275 16.21 13.69 0.21
CA LYS A 275 16.44 13.94 1.64
C LYS A 275 16.49 15.42 2.00
N ASP A 276 17.04 16.25 1.12
CA ASP A 276 17.16 17.69 1.35
C ASP A 276 15.90 18.48 0.97
N GLU A 277 14.90 17.80 0.38
CA GLU A 277 13.63 18.39 -0.02
C GLU A 277 12.48 18.05 0.94
N LEU A 278 12.66 17.10 1.85
CA LEU A 278 11.61 16.64 2.78
C LEU A 278 10.99 17.78 3.59
N ASN A 279 11.77 18.79 3.97
CA ASN A 279 11.29 19.96 4.73
C ASN A 279 10.32 20.86 3.94
N LYS A 280 10.20 20.66 2.62
CA LYS A 280 9.20 21.34 1.77
C LYS A 280 7.82 20.70 1.88
N ILE A 281 7.72 19.47 2.39
CA ILE A 281 6.44 18.78 2.60
C ILE A 281 5.82 19.28 3.89
N TYR A 282 4.66 19.93 3.79
CA TYR A 282 3.94 20.54 4.92
C TYR A 282 2.59 19.85 5.24
N VAL A 283 2.06 19.03 4.33
CA VAL A 283 0.84 18.25 4.59
C VAL A 283 1.08 17.26 5.74
N PRO A 284 0.07 16.98 6.61
CA PRO A 284 0.18 15.92 7.60
C PRO A 284 0.68 14.63 6.97
N THR A 285 1.78 14.10 7.49
CA THR A 285 2.48 12.96 6.88
C THR A 285 2.74 11.87 7.90
N LEU A 286 2.30 10.64 7.60
CA LEU A 286 2.68 9.43 8.32
C LEU A 286 3.77 8.70 7.55
N SER A 287 4.90 8.42 8.21
CA SER A 287 5.90 7.47 7.73
C SER A 287 5.81 6.17 8.54
N ILE A 288 5.62 5.05 7.87
CA ILE A 288 5.55 3.71 8.47
C ILE A 288 6.83 2.97 8.13
N GLY A 289 7.50 2.42 9.14
CA GLY A 289 8.69 1.60 8.98
C GLY A 289 8.58 0.29 9.76
N ALA A 290 9.43 -0.65 9.46
CA ALA A 290 9.44 -1.96 10.10
C ALA A 290 10.86 -2.41 10.45
N THR A 291 10.98 -3.17 11.55
CA THR A 291 12.29 -3.58 12.09
C THR A 291 13.08 -4.48 11.14
N TYR A 292 12.38 -5.30 10.37
CA TYR A 292 13.01 -6.33 9.52
C TYR A 292 12.93 -6.01 8.03
N ASP A 293 12.60 -4.75 7.68
CA ASP A 293 12.45 -4.28 6.31
C ASP A 293 13.75 -4.40 5.49
N THR A 294 13.63 -4.41 4.16
CA THR A 294 14.73 -4.16 3.22
C THR A 294 15.21 -2.72 3.28
N MET A 295 14.38 -1.84 3.79
CA MET A 295 14.61 -0.40 3.95
C MET A 295 15.01 -0.09 5.39
N ASP A 296 15.96 0.85 5.57
CA ASP A 296 16.41 1.26 6.91
C ASP A 296 15.30 1.99 7.68
N PRO A 297 14.79 1.44 8.81
CA PRO A 297 13.73 2.09 9.59
C PRO A 297 14.14 3.44 10.18
N ASP A 298 15.43 3.69 10.41
CA ASP A 298 15.92 5.01 10.87
C ASP A 298 15.78 6.07 9.76
N GLN A 299 15.92 5.70 8.49
CA GLN A 299 15.65 6.57 7.35
C GLN A 299 14.15 6.89 7.23
N MET A 300 13.28 5.92 7.49
CA MET A 300 11.82 6.15 7.51
C MET A 300 11.42 7.07 8.68
N LYS A 301 12.03 6.89 9.84
CA LYS A 301 11.87 7.81 10.98
C LYS A 301 12.38 9.22 10.65
N MET A 302 13.46 9.32 9.88
CA MET A 302 13.99 10.61 9.42
C MET A 302 12.99 11.35 8.53
N ILE A 303 12.20 10.67 7.67
CA ILE A 303 11.14 11.31 6.89
C ILE A 303 10.20 12.06 7.83
N ALA A 304 9.63 11.36 8.83
CA ALA A 304 8.71 11.97 9.78
C ALA A 304 9.31 13.15 10.55
N ASN A 305 10.61 13.11 10.83
CA ASN A 305 11.31 14.19 11.55
C ASN A 305 11.65 15.40 10.66
N LYS A 306 11.77 15.22 9.34
CA LYS A 306 12.19 16.28 8.42
C LYS A 306 11.02 16.99 7.73
N VAL A 307 9.90 16.32 7.49
CA VAL A 307 8.68 16.98 7.00
C VAL A 307 8.13 17.92 8.07
N GLN A 308 7.36 18.93 7.69
CA GLN A 308 6.90 19.94 8.65
C GLN A 308 5.88 19.41 9.67
N ASN A 309 5.05 18.46 9.26
CA ASN A 309 4.02 17.83 10.09
C ASN A 309 4.11 16.31 9.95
N GLY A 310 5.05 15.70 10.66
CA GLY A 310 5.36 14.28 10.52
C GLY A 310 5.02 13.44 11.76
N ARG A 311 4.54 12.23 11.53
CA ARG A 311 4.38 11.17 12.54
C ARG A 311 5.11 9.91 12.05
N PHE A 312 5.76 9.19 12.96
CA PHE A 312 6.40 7.91 12.67
C PHE A 312 5.64 6.76 13.35
N LEU A 313 5.41 5.68 12.62
CA LEU A 313 4.90 4.41 13.11
C LEU A 313 5.95 3.33 12.86
N LEU A 314 6.40 2.65 13.92
CA LEU A 314 7.24 1.47 13.80
C LEU A 314 6.39 0.20 13.95
N CYS A 315 6.52 -0.72 13.00
CA CYS A 315 6.02 -2.10 13.07
C CYS A 315 7.16 -2.98 13.61
N PRO A 316 7.19 -3.30 14.92
CA PRO A 316 8.35 -3.92 15.55
C PRO A 316 8.58 -5.37 15.11
N ASN A 317 7.55 -6.07 14.67
CA ASN A 317 7.60 -7.43 14.17
C ASN A 317 7.51 -7.52 12.65
N GLY A 318 7.27 -6.40 11.96
CA GLY A 318 7.04 -6.31 10.53
C GLY A 318 8.32 -6.28 9.70
N SER A 319 8.15 -6.53 8.41
CA SER A 319 9.14 -6.37 7.35
C SER A 319 8.63 -5.44 6.26
N HIS A 320 9.09 -5.56 5.02
CA HIS A 320 8.69 -4.68 3.89
C HIS A 320 7.18 -4.67 3.63
N LEU A 321 6.51 -5.78 3.90
CA LEU A 321 5.05 -5.94 3.78
C LEU A 321 4.40 -6.05 5.16
N SER A 322 4.66 -5.07 6.02
CA SER A 322 4.17 -5.05 7.40
C SER A 322 2.65 -5.03 7.55
N GLN A 323 1.90 -4.70 6.48
CA GLN A 323 0.45 -4.88 6.42
C GLN A 323 0.02 -6.36 6.44
N PHE A 324 0.95 -7.31 6.32
CA PHE A 324 0.70 -8.75 6.47
C PHE A 324 1.34 -9.32 7.74
N ASP A 325 2.60 -9.00 8.03
CA ASP A 325 3.35 -9.67 9.10
C ASP A 325 3.43 -8.90 10.44
N ASP A 326 2.89 -7.66 10.50
CA ASP A 326 2.63 -6.91 11.74
C ASP A 326 1.29 -6.14 11.66
N GLN A 327 0.26 -6.84 11.21
CA GLN A 327 -1.00 -6.29 10.71
C GLN A 327 -1.75 -5.43 11.73
N GLU A 328 -1.82 -5.84 13.01
CA GLU A 328 -2.55 -5.10 14.05
C GLU A 328 -1.93 -3.73 14.29
N ILE A 329 -0.62 -3.68 14.56
CA ILE A 329 0.11 -2.41 14.79
C ILE A 329 0.01 -1.52 13.57
N TYR A 330 0.16 -2.11 12.38
CA TYR A 330 0.12 -1.40 11.11
C TYR A 330 -1.23 -0.69 10.91
N PHE A 331 -2.33 -1.43 10.93
CA PHE A 331 -3.65 -0.84 10.64
C PHE A 331 -4.18 0.03 11.78
N GLU A 332 -3.91 -0.29 13.05
CA GLU A 332 -4.26 0.61 14.16
C GLU A 332 -3.59 1.97 14.01
N GLY A 333 -2.27 1.99 13.75
CA GLY A 333 -1.51 3.23 13.58
C GLY A 333 -1.94 4.03 12.36
N LEU A 334 -2.15 3.36 11.21
CA LEU A 334 -2.62 3.97 9.97
C LEU A 334 -4.01 4.60 10.13
N ILE A 335 -4.97 3.83 10.65
CA ILE A 335 -6.34 4.32 10.86
C ILE A 335 -6.37 5.47 11.86
N ARG A 336 -5.59 5.36 12.95
CA ARG A 336 -5.47 6.45 13.95
C ARG A 336 -4.97 7.73 13.30
N PHE A 337 -3.90 7.66 12.48
CA PHE A 337 -3.39 8.84 11.78
C PHE A 337 -4.47 9.48 10.89
N ILE A 338 -5.16 8.70 10.06
CA ILE A 338 -6.21 9.20 9.16
C ILE A 338 -7.32 9.89 9.97
N LYS A 339 -7.75 9.29 11.09
CA LYS A 339 -8.79 9.85 11.95
C LYS A 339 -8.34 11.11 12.70
N ASP A 340 -7.10 11.13 13.19
CA ASP A 340 -6.55 12.31 13.87
C ASP A 340 -6.49 13.51 12.91
N VAL A 341 -6.06 13.29 11.67
CA VAL A 341 -6.03 14.34 10.63
C VAL A 341 -7.45 14.78 10.25
N ASP A 342 -8.41 13.85 10.12
CA ASP A 342 -9.80 14.17 9.79
C ASP A 342 -10.49 15.02 10.87
N LEU A 343 -10.08 14.84 12.13
CA LEU A 343 -10.63 15.54 13.31
C LEU A 343 -9.80 16.76 13.74
N ASP A 344 -8.82 17.20 12.94
CA ASP A 344 -7.87 18.29 13.28
C ASP A 344 -7.13 18.06 14.62
N ASN A 345 -6.82 16.80 14.96
CA ASN A 345 -6.12 16.38 16.19
C ASN A 345 -4.68 15.89 15.92
N PHE A 346 -4.14 16.19 14.76
CA PHE A 346 -2.80 15.76 14.34
C PHE A 346 -1.68 16.62 14.91
#